data_9ceaf00dd9b421ac95946bf913852fc5
#
_entry.id   9ceaf00dd9b421ac95946bf913852fc5
#
_cell.length_a   1.000
_cell.length_b   1.000
_cell.length_c   1.000
_cell.angle_alpha   90.00
_cell.angle_beta   90.00
_cell.angle_gamma   90.00
#
_symmetry.space_group_name_H-M   'P 1'
#
loop_
_entity.id
_entity.type
_entity.pdbx_description
1 polymer ?
#
loop_
_entity_poly.entity_id
_entity_poly.type
_entity_poly.pdbx_seq_one_letter_code
_entity_poly.pdbx_strand_id
1 'polypeptide(L)'
;MKIAVQTSLPAFQNDIGDVVRLFYGEGAAVEETQQADARLTHIHEESNGEWRETFVLTDCSGRTEQNTLSAPVVSGGLEEKRQKKRLIKRCCYMLLKRLSGRQPAWGSLTGIRPTRLYYQQLENGKTRGEARHTLQDLFDLSQEKIDLLDEILDAQQGLMDRRARACDVYIGIPFCTTRCAYCSFSSGEIGDGRLVEPYLAALLHEIEACAEMAREMGLHIRVGYIGGGTPSSLTTPQLDRLLAHVERHFGALAEFTVEAGRPDTLDAQKLRMLRDHPVTRISINPQTMNDATLTRIGRAHTAKQTVEAYELARSIGFDDINMDIIAGLPTDTLPSFEQTVEKLLELRPENITVHTLSV
;
A
#
# COMPACT_ATOMS: atom_id res chain seq x y z
N MET A 1 12.67 -25.04 0.85
CA MET A 1 11.93 -26.01 1.69
C MET A 1 10.45 -25.72 1.53
N LYS A 2 9.68 -26.72 1.13
CA LYS A 2 8.22 -26.65 1.07
C LYS A 2 7.61 -27.17 2.36
N ILE A 3 6.66 -26.46 2.92
CA ILE A 3 6.01 -26.80 4.19
C ILE A 3 4.51 -26.93 3.96
N ALA A 4 3.96 -28.12 4.20
CA ALA A 4 2.52 -28.32 4.20
C ALA A 4 1.93 -27.76 5.49
N VAL A 5 0.98 -26.84 5.37
CA VAL A 5 0.35 -26.16 6.52
C VAL A 5 -1.02 -26.78 6.79
N GLN A 6 -1.20 -27.28 8.01
CA GLN A 6 -2.45 -27.82 8.52
C GLN A 6 -2.87 -27.02 9.76
N THR A 7 -4.11 -26.61 9.85
CA THR A 7 -4.62 -25.82 10.98
C THR A 7 -6.01 -26.26 11.44
N SER A 8 -6.22 -26.25 12.77
CA SER A 8 -7.56 -26.43 13.36
C SER A 8 -8.48 -25.22 13.14
N LEU A 9 -7.92 -24.07 12.66
CA LEU A 9 -8.67 -22.86 12.37
C LEU A 9 -8.48 -22.45 10.87
N PRO A 10 -9.27 -23.00 9.93
CA PRO A 10 -9.09 -22.75 8.49
C PRO A 10 -9.10 -21.27 8.10
N ALA A 11 -9.81 -20.42 8.83
CA ALA A 11 -9.86 -18.98 8.59
C ALA A 11 -8.49 -18.27 8.71
N PHE A 12 -7.48 -18.89 9.35
CA PHE A 12 -6.13 -18.37 9.53
C PHE A 12 -5.06 -19.10 8.69
N GLN A 13 -5.46 -20.01 7.81
CA GLN A 13 -4.55 -20.76 6.94
C GLN A 13 -3.58 -19.84 6.19
N ASN A 14 -4.10 -18.80 5.53
CA ASN A 14 -3.30 -17.84 4.79
C ASN A 14 -2.35 -17.04 5.69
N ASP A 15 -2.81 -16.66 6.89
CA ASP A 15 -2.01 -15.93 7.86
C ASP A 15 -0.81 -16.74 8.36
N ILE A 16 -0.98 -18.05 8.54
CA ILE A 16 0.10 -18.98 8.88
C ILE A 16 1.05 -19.14 7.69
N GLY A 17 0.50 -19.29 6.47
CA GLY A 17 1.27 -19.35 5.24
C GLY A 17 2.16 -18.12 5.04
N ASP A 18 1.65 -16.93 5.36
CA ASP A 18 2.44 -15.68 5.32
C ASP A 18 3.67 -15.76 6.21
N VAL A 19 3.53 -16.30 7.43
CA VAL A 19 4.68 -16.47 8.34
C VAL A 19 5.67 -17.47 7.80
N VAL A 20 5.22 -18.59 7.20
CA VAL A 20 6.11 -19.56 6.55
C VAL A 20 6.91 -18.90 5.43
N ARG A 21 6.27 -18.08 4.60
CA ARG A 21 6.93 -17.33 3.51
C ARG A 21 8.02 -16.37 3.99
N LEU A 22 7.88 -15.76 5.17
CA LEU A 22 8.94 -14.91 5.75
C LEU A 22 10.28 -15.63 5.92
N PHE A 23 10.25 -16.93 6.19
CA PHE A 23 11.47 -17.73 6.47
C PHE A 23 11.98 -18.46 5.24
N TYR A 24 11.08 -18.95 4.40
CA TYR A 24 11.41 -19.89 3.32
C TYR A 24 11.11 -19.38 1.91
N GLY A 25 10.55 -18.17 1.80
CA GLY A 25 10.25 -17.52 0.52
C GLY A 25 8.89 -17.88 -0.07
N GLU A 26 8.58 -17.25 -1.20
CA GLU A 26 7.33 -17.50 -1.93
C GLU A 26 7.26 -18.95 -2.41
N GLY A 27 6.05 -19.53 -2.39
CA GLY A 27 5.82 -20.93 -2.74
C GLY A 27 6.27 -21.95 -1.67
N ALA A 28 6.80 -21.50 -0.53
CA ALA A 28 7.18 -22.40 0.56
C ALA A 28 5.98 -22.97 1.32
N ALA A 29 4.91 -22.20 1.50
CA ALA A 29 3.67 -22.69 2.11
C ALA A 29 2.84 -23.40 1.05
N VAL A 30 2.57 -24.69 1.23
CA VAL A 30 1.82 -25.52 0.29
C VAL A 30 0.60 -26.17 0.99
N GLU A 31 -0.36 -26.60 0.19
CA GLU A 31 -1.52 -27.35 0.71
C GLU A 31 -1.10 -28.74 1.19
N GLU A 32 -1.87 -29.32 2.11
CA GLU A 32 -1.60 -30.62 2.72
C GLU A 32 -1.50 -31.77 1.70
N THR A 33 -2.18 -31.65 0.58
CA THR A 33 -2.21 -32.64 -0.51
C THR A 33 -0.97 -32.59 -1.41
N GLN A 34 -0.14 -31.55 -1.29
CA GLN A 34 1.05 -31.38 -2.11
C GLN A 34 2.29 -32.01 -1.46
N GLN A 35 3.24 -32.42 -2.29
CA GLN A 35 4.53 -32.92 -1.79
C GLN A 35 5.29 -31.82 -1.06
N ALA A 36 5.63 -32.08 0.20
CA ALA A 36 6.29 -31.14 1.09
C ALA A 36 7.48 -31.78 1.80
N ASP A 37 8.47 -30.95 2.13
CA ASP A 37 9.68 -31.38 2.88
C ASP A 37 9.41 -31.48 4.40
N ALA A 38 8.37 -30.78 4.87
CA ALA A 38 7.95 -30.80 6.26
C ALA A 38 6.44 -30.50 6.37
N ARG A 39 5.85 -30.87 7.51
CA ARG A 39 4.47 -30.53 7.88
C ARG A 39 4.47 -29.62 9.10
N LEU A 40 3.74 -28.51 9.00
CA LEU A 40 3.47 -27.60 10.11
C LEU A 40 2.01 -27.75 10.52
N THR A 41 1.79 -28.30 11.71
CA THR A 41 0.45 -28.51 12.27
C THR A 41 0.18 -27.46 13.34
N HIS A 42 -0.95 -26.76 13.22
CA HIS A 42 -1.45 -25.79 14.19
C HIS A 42 -2.67 -26.33 14.93
N ILE A 43 -2.63 -26.24 16.25
CA ILE A 43 -3.70 -26.65 17.15
C ILE A 43 -4.08 -25.45 18.01
N HIS A 44 -5.36 -25.12 17.99
CA HIS A 44 -5.98 -24.10 18.84
C HIS A 44 -6.82 -24.76 19.92
N GLU A 45 -6.64 -24.33 21.13
CA GLU A 45 -7.45 -24.73 22.30
C GLU A 45 -7.92 -23.49 23.05
N GLU A 46 -9.14 -23.54 23.54
CA GLU A 46 -9.70 -22.51 24.43
C GLU A 46 -10.16 -23.17 25.71
N SER A 47 -9.56 -22.80 26.84
CA SER A 47 -9.89 -23.35 28.15
C SER A 47 -9.59 -22.34 29.27
N ASN A 48 -10.42 -22.34 30.30
CA ASN A 48 -10.24 -21.51 31.50
C ASN A 48 -10.06 -20.00 31.21
N GLY A 49 -10.69 -19.48 30.12
CA GLY A 49 -10.55 -18.08 29.71
C GLY A 49 -9.22 -17.74 29.07
N GLU A 50 -8.50 -18.73 28.60
CA GLU A 50 -7.25 -18.56 27.82
C GLU A 50 -7.32 -19.25 26.47
N TRP A 51 -6.74 -18.62 25.45
CA TRP A 51 -6.36 -19.24 24.17
C TRP A 51 -4.99 -19.85 24.32
N ARG A 52 -4.85 -21.06 23.76
CA ARG A 52 -3.57 -21.74 23.66
C ARG A 52 -3.34 -22.15 22.21
N GLU A 53 -2.27 -21.65 21.62
CA GLU A 53 -1.85 -21.97 20.27
C GLU A 53 -0.61 -22.84 20.30
N THR A 54 -0.66 -24.00 19.67
CA THR A 54 0.47 -24.92 19.55
C THR A 54 0.80 -25.17 18.10
N PHE A 55 2.06 -24.98 17.74
CA PHE A 55 2.59 -25.32 16.43
C PHE A 55 3.59 -26.48 16.57
N VAL A 56 3.44 -27.49 15.74
CA VAL A 56 4.33 -28.63 15.64
C VAL A 56 4.87 -28.72 14.20
N LEU A 57 6.18 -28.63 14.01
CA LEU A 57 6.81 -28.91 12.74
C LEU A 57 7.36 -30.35 12.75
N THR A 58 6.97 -31.14 11.76
CA THR A 58 7.48 -32.53 11.58
C THR A 58 8.22 -32.57 10.23
N ASP A 59 9.50 -32.92 10.24
CA ASP A 59 10.29 -33.11 9.02
C ASP A 59 10.06 -34.46 8.37
N CYS A 60 10.67 -34.71 7.20
CA CYS A 60 10.57 -35.96 6.45
C CYS A 60 11.19 -37.15 7.19
N SER A 61 12.04 -36.95 8.21
CA SER A 61 12.60 -37.98 9.05
C SER A 61 11.69 -38.37 10.24
N GLY A 62 10.60 -37.64 10.45
CA GLY A 62 9.69 -37.78 11.58
C GLY A 62 10.16 -37.06 12.84
N ARG A 63 11.23 -36.26 12.78
CA ARG A 63 11.65 -35.40 13.90
C ARG A 63 10.64 -34.26 14.06
N THR A 64 10.27 -34.02 15.30
CA THR A 64 9.28 -32.98 15.67
C THR A 64 9.89 -31.89 16.53
N GLU A 65 9.50 -30.66 16.26
CA GLU A 65 9.79 -29.49 17.09
C GLU A 65 8.51 -28.71 17.30
N GLN A 66 8.29 -28.20 18.50
CA GLN A 66 7.05 -27.50 18.82
C GLN A 66 7.26 -26.19 19.56
N ASN A 67 6.26 -25.31 19.46
CA ASN A 67 6.14 -24.10 20.24
C ASN A 67 4.69 -23.92 20.69
N THR A 68 4.50 -23.42 21.90
CA THR A 68 3.16 -23.14 22.45
C THR A 68 3.17 -21.75 23.08
N LEU A 69 2.14 -20.96 22.79
CA LEU A 69 1.86 -19.69 23.44
C LEU A 69 0.42 -19.66 23.95
N SER A 70 0.21 -18.98 25.08
CA SER A 70 -1.12 -18.71 25.61
C SER A 70 -1.34 -17.22 25.80
N ALA A 71 -2.60 -16.80 25.72
CA ALA A 71 -3.04 -15.44 26.04
C ALA A 71 -4.47 -15.45 26.58
N PRO A 72 -4.86 -14.48 27.42
CA PRO A 72 -6.24 -14.36 27.87
C PRO A 72 -7.20 -14.19 26.70
N VAL A 73 -8.39 -14.80 26.81
CA VAL A 73 -9.47 -14.61 25.83
C VAL A 73 -9.94 -13.17 25.89
N VAL A 74 -9.92 -12.50 24.76
CA VAL A 74 -10.53 -11.19 24.56
C VAL A 74 -11.84 -11.39 23.81
N SER A 75 -12.95 -11.03 24.42
CA SER A 75 -14.27 -11.12 23.81
C SER A 75 -14.61 -9.82 23.07
N GLY A 76 -15.10 -9.94 21.85
CA GLY A 76 -15.68 -8.81 21.11
C GLY A 76 -15.15 -8.59 19.68
N GLY A 77 -15.79 -9.21 18.72
CA GLY A 77 -15.78 -8.88 17.30
C GLY A 77 -14.39 -8.73 16.64
N LEU A 78 -14.08 -7.54 16.21
CA LEU A 78 -12.82 -7.28 15.47
C LEU A 78 -11.58 -7.39 16.36
N GLU A 79 -11.66 -7.02 17.64
CA GLU A 79 -10.50 -7.06 18.52
C GLU A 79 -10.15 -8.50 18.89
N GLU A 80 -11.14 -9.34 19.15
CA GLU A 80 -10.95 -10.79 19.35
C GLU A 80 -10.19 -11.40 18.17
N LYS A 81 -10.68 -11.16 16.93
CA LYS A 81 -10.05 -11.68 15.72
C LYS A 81 -8.61 -11.18 15.57
N ARG A 82 -8.34 -9.91 15.89
CA ARG A 82 -7.00 -9.31 15.81
C ARG A 82 -6.04 -9.94 16.83
N GLN A 83 -6.46 -10.11 18.07
CA GLN A 83 -5.63 -10.68 19.14
C GLN A 83 -5.34 -12.15 18.86
N LYS A 84 -6.34 -12.94 18.48
CA LYS A 84 -6.20 -14.35 18.09
C LYS A 84 -5.22 -14.50 16.92
N LYS A 85 -5.42 -13.72 15.84
CA LYS A 85 -4.50 -13.69 14.68
C LYS A 85 -3.06 -13.38 15.11
N ARG A 86 -2.87 -12.39 15.97
CA ARG A 86 -1.54 -12.01 16.47
C ARG A 86 -0.88 -13.14 17.25
N LEU A 87 -1.61 -13.79 18.14
CA LEU A 87 -1.12 -14.92 18.95
C LEU A 87 -0.69 -16.09 18.06
N ILE A 88 -1.53 -16.48 17.10
CA ILE A 88 -1.25 -17.54 16.11
C ILE A 88 0.04 -17.22 15.34
N LYS A 89 0.12 -16.03 14.73
CA LYS A 89 1.30 -15.64 13.95
C LYS A 89 2.57 -15.59 14.78
N ARG A 90 2.50 -15.05 15.98
CA ARG A 90 3.65 -15.00 16.91
C ARG A 90 4.11 -16.39 17.32
N CYS A 91 3.19 -17.30 17.62
CA CYS A 91 3.52 -18.68 17.99
C CYS A 91 4.23 -19.43 16.85
N CYS A 92 3.70 -19.32 15.62
CA CYS A 92 4.32 -19.85 14.41
C CYS A 92 5.71 -19.26 14.16
N TYR A 93 5.80 -17.92 14.21
CA TYR A 93 7.04 -17.18 14.01
C TYR A 93 8.17 -17.63 14.97
N MET A 94 7.88 -17.74 16.26
CA MET A 94 8.88 -18.13 17.26
C MET A 94 9.41 -19.54 17.02
N LEU A 95 8.56 -20.49 16.59
CA LEU A 95 9.02 -21.82 16.18
C LEU A 95 9.98 -21.74 14.99
N LEU A 96 9.57 -21.06 13.93
CA LEU A 96 10.34 -20.98 12.69
C LEU A 96 11.63 -20.16 12.84
N LYS A 97 11.63 -19.09 13.64
CA LYS A 97 12.82 -18.33 14.02
C LYS A 97 13.86 -19.23 14.70
N ARG A 98 13.42 -20.00 15.71
CA ARG A 98 14.31 -20.93 16.44
C ARG A 98 14.91 -21.99 15.51
N LEU A 99 14.11 -22.56 14.62
CA LEU A 99 14.53 -23.64 13.73
C LEU A 99 15.44 -23.17 12.58
N SER A 100 15.16 -21.99 12.03
CA SER A 100 15.91 -21.45 10.90
C SER A 100 17.17 -20.66 11.31
N GLY A 101 17.24 -20.22 12.57
CA GLY A 101 18.27 -19.28 13.05
C GLY A 101 18.19 -17.88 12.40
N ARG A 102 17.12 -17.58 11.64
CA ARG A 102 16.93 -16.32 10.94
C ARG A 102 15.97 -15.41 11.71
N GLN A 103 16.21 -14.12 11.65
CA GLN A 103 15.30 -13.10 12.17
C GLN A 103 14.89 -12.16 11.01
N PRO A 104 13.68 -12.30 10.47
CA PRO A 104 13.13 -11.32 9.53
C PRO A 104 13.14 -9.92 10.14
N ALA A 105 13.53 -8.90 9.37
CA ALA A 105 13.70 -7.54 9.86
C ALA A 105 12.41 -6.93 10.46
N TRP A 106 11.25 -7.26 9.90
CA TRP A 106 9.94 -6.89 10.41
C TRP A 106 9.35 -7.92 11.39
N GLY A 107 10.16 -8.87 11.85
CA GLY A 107 9.73 -9.92 12.79
C GLY A 107 8.51 -10.70 12.31
N SER A 108 7.54 -10.87 13.18
CA SER A 108 6.25 -11.55 12.88
C SER A 108 5.22 -10.65 12.17
N LEU A 109 5.57 -9.40 11.89
CA LEU A 109 4.67 -8.46 11.23
C LEU A 109 4.61 -8.74 9.73
N THR A 110 3.51 -9.29 9.24
CA THR A 110 3.25 -9.55 7.83
C THR A 110 2.22 -8.57 7.24
N GLY A 111 1.85 -7.56 7.98
CA GLY A 111 0.90 -6.53 7.54
C GLY A 111 1.60 -5.35 6.89
N ILE A 112 0.80 -4.52 6.24
CA ILE A 112 1.21 -3.22 5.70
C ILE A 112 1.03 -2.12 6.74
N ARG A 113 1.70 -0.97 6.55
CA ARG A 113 1.58 0.26 7.36
C ARG A 113 2.03 0.07 8.82
N PRO A 114 3.29 -0.33 9.06
CA PRO A 114 3.82 -0.50 10.41
C PRO A 114 3.78 0.80 11.24
N THR A 115 3.90 1.97 10.59
CA THR A 115 3.73 3.28 11.22
C THR A 115 2.40 3.46 11.92
N ARG A 116 1.29 2.91 11.35
CA ARG A 116 -0.03 2.97 12.00
C ARG A 116 -0.05 2.25 13.36
N LEU A 117 0.67 1.14 13.48
CA LEU A 117 0.77 0.42 14.75
C LEU A 117 1.53 1.25 15.79
N TYR A 118 2.57 1.96 15.36
CA TYR A 118 3.31 2.85 16.22
C TYR A 118 2.43 4.02 16.69
N TYR A 119 1.77 4.72 15.76
CA TYR A 119 0.83 5.79 16.09
C TYR A 119 -0.25 5.33 17.05
N GLN A 120 -0.79 4.13 16.87
CA GLN A 120 -1.79 3.57 17.78
C GLN A 120 -1.27 3.44 19.22
N GLN A 121 0.01 3.11 19.42
CA GLN A 121 0.58 3.07 20.76
C GLN A 121 0.66 4.46 21.39
N LEU A 122 1.05 5.47 20.59
CA LEU A 122 1.10 6.87 21.04
C LEU A 122 -0.30 7.42 21.36
N GLU A 123 -1.30 7.10 20.52
CA GLU A 123 -2.71 7.44 20.75
C GLU A 123 -3.28 6.82 22.03
N ASN A 124 -2.80 5.63 22.38
CA ASN A 124 -3.13 4.97 23.64
C ASN A 124 -2.38 5.55 24.85
N GLY A 125 -1.69 6.68 24.69
CA GLY A 125 -1.02 7.41 25.76
C GLY A 125 0.38 6.92 26.10
N LYS A 126 0.98 6.00 25.31
CA LYS A 126 2.36 5.56 25.51
C LYS A 126 3.36 6.60 25.07
N THR A 127 4.46 6.69 25.76
CA THR A 127 5.65 7.42 25.29
C THR A 127 6.27 6.72 24.08
N ARG A 128 7.12 7.41 23.32
CA ARG A 128 7.85 6.81 22.21
C ARG A 128 8.67 5.59 22.66
N GLY A 129 9.36 5.68 23.80
CA GLY A 129 10.12 4.55 24.36
C GLY A 129 9.26 3.32 24.65
N GLU A 130 8.12 3.50 25.28
CA GLU A 130 7.17 2.42 25.56
C GLU A 130 6.56 1.84 24.28
N ALA A 131 6.27 2.68 23.28
CA ALA A 131 5.76 2.24 21.99
C ALA A 131 6.79 1.39 21.24
N ARG A 132 8.07 1.82 21.18
CA ARG A 132 9.19 1.05 20.63
C ARG A 132 9.28 -0.33 21.26
N HIS A 133 9.35 -0.36 22.60
CA HIS A 133 9.44 -1.61 23.35
C HIS A 133 8.24 -2.52 23.08
N THR A 134 7.04 -1.96 23.06
CA THR A 134 5.83 -2.71 22.73
C THR A 134 5.88 -3.34 21.34
N LEU A 135 6.36 -2.64 20.34
CA LEU A 135 6.46 -3.17 18.97
C LEU A 135 7.53 -4.25 18.86
N GLN A 136 8.65 -4.09 19.57
CA GLN A 136 9.68 -5.12 19.66
C GLN A 136 9.15 -6.38 20.35
N ASP A 137 8.49 -6.23 21.48
CA ASP A 137 7.94 -7.36 22.26
C ASP A 137 6.83 -8.10 21.50
N LEU A 138 5.93 -7.37 20.86
CA LEU A 138 4.78 -7.97 20.16
C LEU A 138 5.18 -8.64 18.83
N PHE A 139 6.12 -8.06 18.10
CA PHE A 139 6.40 -8.46 16.73
C PHE A 139 7.85 -8.90 16.48
N ASP A 140 8.74 -8.72 17.43
CA ASP A 140 10.19 -9.02 17.29
C ASP A 140 10.83 -8.22 16.14
N LEU A 141 10.45 -6.93 16.00
CA LEU A 141 11.04 -6.05 15.00
C LEU A 141 12.54 -5.84 15.29
N SER A 142 13.35 -5.79 14.23
CA SER A 142 14.77 -5.43 14.38
C SER A 142 14.93 -3.98 14.85
N GLN A 143 16.04 -3.69 15.53
CA GLN A 143 16.34 -2.33 15.98
C GLN A 143 16.37 -1.34 14.82
N GLU A 144 16.96 -1.73 13.67
CA GLU A 144 16.99 -0.94 12.44
C GLU A 144 15.59 -0.51 11.98
N LYS A 145 14.61 -1.43 12.03
CA LYS A 145 13.23 -1.12 11.62
C LYS A 145 12.49 -0.27 12.63
N ILE A 146 12.80 -0.42 13.91
CA ILE A 146 12.28 0.50 14.94
C ILE A 146 12.83 1.92 14.73
N ASP A 147 14.12 2.05 14.48
CA ASP A 147 14.75 3.37 14.24
C ASP A 147 14.20 4.02 12.96
N LEU A 148 14.03 3.25 11.89
CA LEU A 148 13.35 3.71 10.67
C LEU A 148 11.93 4.21 10.94
N LEU A 149 11.17 3.52 11.80
CA LEU A 149 9.82 3.99 12.18
C LEU A 149 9.87 5.32 12.93
N ASP A 150 10.83 5.53 13.81
CA ASP A 150 11.03 6.82 14.48
C ASP A 150 11.36 7.94 13.49
N GLU A 151 12.26 7.70 12.55
CA GLU A 151 12.62 8.66 11.49
C GLU A 151 11.39 9.04 10.64
N ILE A 152 10.55 8.06 10.30
CA ILE A 152 9.31 8.30 9.56
C ILE A 152 8.34 9.16 10.39
N LEU A 153 8.18 8.85 11.69
CA LEU A 153 7.30 9.63 12.57
C LEU A 153 7.80 11.08 12.72
N ASP A 154 9.11 11.28 12.80
CA ASP A 154 9.71 12.61 12.86
C ASP A 154 9.48 13.38 11.55
N ALA A 155 9.68 12.76 10.40
CA ALA A 155 9.41 13.34 9.09
C ALA A 155 7.92 13.68 8.88
N GLN A 156 7.02 12.93 9.50
CA GLN A 156 5.56 13.14 9.42
C GLN A 156 5.03 14.13 10.48
N GLN A 157 5.89 14.64 11.36
CA GLN A 157 5.47 15.56 12.41
C GLN A 157 4.90 16.86 11.81
N GLY A 158 3.67 17.20 12.20
CA GLY A 158 2.95 18.37 11.68
C GLY A 158 2.25 18.17 10.33
N LEU A 159 2.52 17.07 9.61
CA LEU A 159 1.82 16.76 8.35
C LEU A 159 0.49 16.03 8.59
N MET A 160 0.42 15.26 9.68
CA MET A 160 -0.77 14.48 10.03
C MET A 160 -1.74 15.34 10.84
N ASP A 161 -2.75 15.88 10.19
CA ASP A 161 -3.86 16.54 10.88
C ASP A 161 -4.87 15.49 11.37
N ARG A 162 -4.98 15.33 12.68
CA ARG A 162 -5.86 14.38 13.34
C ARG A 162 -7.07 15.03 13.98
N ARG A 163 -7.46 16.22 13.48
CA ARG A 163 -8.65 16.88 14.01
C ARG A 163 -9.86 15.95 13.92
N ALA A 164 -10.59 15.86 15.02
CA ALA A 164 -11.89 15.24 15.02
C ALA A 164 -12.77 15.94 13.98
N ARG A 165 -13.54 15.17 13.18
CA ARG A 165 -14.41 15.68 12.13
C ARG A 165 -13.71 16.18 10.85
N ALA A 166 -12.47 15.76 10.57
CA ALA A 166 -11.85 15.89 9.25
C ALA A 166 -12.01 14.59 8.44
N CYS A 167 -12.21 14.71 7.14
CA CYS A 167 -12.21 13.60 6.20
C CYS A 167 -11.41 13.95 4.95
N ASP A 168 -10.97 12.93 4.25
CA ASP A 168 -10.28 13.03 2.99
C ASP A 168 -11.15 12.39 1.90
N VAL A 169 -11.10 12.93 0.68
CA VAL A 169 -11.94 12.48 -0.45
C VAL A 169 -11.05 11.90 -1.54
N TYR A 170 -11.37 10.69 -1.97
CA TYR A 170 -10.78 10.06 -3.14
C TYR A 170 -11.78 10.05 -4.29
N ILE A 171 -11.37 10.59 -5.45
CA ILE A 171 -12.17 10.67 -6.67
C ILE A 171 -11.54 9.73 -7.70
N GLY A 172 -12.25 8.65 -8.04
CA GLY A 172 -11.76 7.64 -8.96
C GLY A 172 -12.11 7.93 -10.41
N ILE A 173 -11.15 7.92 -11.31
CA ILE A 173 -11.38 7.97 -12.77
C ILE A 173 -11.08 6.58 -13.34
N PRO A 174 -12.09 5.81 -13.78
CA PRO A 174 -11.91 4.41 -14.15
C PRO A 174 -11.40 4.21 -15.58
N PHE A 175 -10.84 5.24 -16.20
CA PHE A 175 -10.39 5.21 -17.59
C PHE A 175 -8.86 5.24 -17.71
N CYS A 176 -8.33 4.44 -18.65
CA CYS A 176 -6.93 4.44 -19.07
C CYS A 176 -6.85 4.49 -20.58
N THR A 177 -5.74 5.01 -21.13
CA THR A 177 -5.48 4.96 -22.58
C THR A 177 -5.17 3.54 -23.05
N THR A 178 -4.46 2.75 -22.22
CA THR A 178 -4.18 1.31 -22.42
C THR A 178 -4.14 0.62 -21.07
N ARG A 179 -4.42 -0.69 -21.02
CA ARG A 179 -4.36 -1.47 -19.78
C ARG A 179 -2.95 -2.02 -19.56
N CYS A 180 -2.34 -1.70 -18.42
CA CYS A 180 -1.05 -2.26 -18.03
C CYS A 180 -1.20 -3.72 -17.59
N ALA A 181 -0.25 -4.60 -17.95
CA ALA A 181 -0.33 -6.04 -17.69
C ALA A 181 -0.36 -6.42 -16.20
N TYR A 182 0.19 -5.57 -15.33
CA TYR A 182 0.24 -5.79 -13.88
C TYR A 182 -0.96 -5.19 -13.12
N CYS A 183 -1.80 -4.37 -13.79
CA CYS A 183 -2.76 -3.53 -13.10
C CYS A 183 -3.95 -4.33 -12.58
N SER A 184 -4.18 -4.25 -11.26
CA SER A 184 -5.32 -4.84 -10.55
C SER A 184 -6.45 -3.85 -10.28
N PHE A 185 -6.30 -2.58 -10.67
CA PHE A 185 -7.33 -1.57 -10.44
C PHE A 185 -8.59 -1.83 -11.27
N SER A 186 -9.73 -1.43 -10.71
CA SER A 186 -11.04 -1.47 -11.39
C SER A 186 -11.11 -0.37 -12.46
N SER A 187 -10.26 -0.45 -13.48
CA SER A 187 -10.19 0.48 -14.59
C SER A 187 -10.24 -0.25 -15.93
N GLY A 188 -10.72 0.44 -16.96
CA GLY A 188 -10.80 -0.08 -18.32
C GLY A 188 -10.20 0.89 -19.33
N GLU A 189 -9.98 0.42 -20.55
CA GLU A 189 -9.56 1.29 -21.64
C GLU A 189 -10.68 2.28 -22.00
N ILE A 190 -10.30 3.54 -22.21
CA ILE A 190 -11.25 4.62 -22.54
C ILE A 190 -11.99 4.38 -23.86
N GLY A 191 -11.39 3.58 -24.78
CA GLY A 191 -11.96 3.22 -26.07
C GLY A 191 -12.34 4.45 -26.92
N ASP A 192 -13.57 4.47 -27.41
CA ASP A 192 -14.15 5.58 -28.18
C ASP A 192 -14.62 6.76 -27.32
N GLY A 193 -14.45 6.69 -26.01
CA GLY A 193 -14.80 7.74 -25.04
C GLY A 193 -16.30 7.88 -24.75
N ARG A 194 -17.17 7.06 -25.34
CA ARG A 194 -18.65 7.19 -25.19
C ARG A 194 -19.14 7.08 -23.74
N LEU A 195 -18.38 6.44 -22.85
CA LEU A 195 -18.73 6.28 -21.43
C LEU A 195 -18.24 7.43 -20.57
N VAL A 196 -17.37 8.29 -21.08
CA VAL A 196 -16.73 9.36 -20.29
C VAL A 196 -17.75 10.40 -19.85
N GLU A 197 -18.55 10.94 -20.76
CA GLU A 197 -19.54 11.97 -20.41
C GLU A 197 -20.65 11.49 -19.47
N PRO A 198 -21.27 10.32 -19.67
CA PRO A 198 -22.23 9.78 -18.71
C PRO A 198 -21.57 9.55 -17.32
N TYR A 199 -20.33 9.06 -17.29
CA TYR A 199 -19.60 8.86 -16.04
C TYR A 199 -19.33 10.19 -15.33
N LEU A 200 -18.82 11.19 -16.04
CA LEU A 200 -18.55 12.51 -15.47
C LEU A 200 -19.84 13.16 -14.94
N ALA A 201 -20.94 13.05 -15.67
CA ALA A 201 -22.22 13.58 -15.19
C ALA A 201 -22.66 12.97 -13.86
N ALA A 202 -22.51 11.64 -13.71
CA ALA A 202 -22.80 10.92 -12.47
C ALA A 202 -21.81 11.31 -11.36
N LEU A 203 -20.53 11.41 -11.67
CA LEU A 203 -19.47 11.78 -10.71
C LEU A 203 -19.67 13.22 -10.17
N LEU A 204 -20.01 14.17 -11.02
CA LEU A 204 -20.28 15.55 -10.59
C LEU A 204 -21.47 15.59 -9.62
N HIS A 205 -22.54 14.85 -9.89
CA HIS A 205 -23.67 14.72 -8.99
C HIS A 205 -23.29 14.06 -7.65
N GLU A 206 -22.45 13.03 -7.69
CA GLU A 206 -21.94 12.36 -6.49
C GLU A 206 -21.08 13.31 -5.63
N ILE A 207 -20.23 14.15 -6.25
CA ILE A 207 -19.45 15.17 -5.56
C ILE A 207 -20.36 16.17 -4.81
N GLU A 208 -21.44 16.64 -5.44
CA GLU A 208 -22.45 17.50 -4.79
C GLU A 208 -23.05 16.83 -3.56
N ALA A 209 -23.55 15.60 -3.73
CA ALA A 209 -24.17 14.85 -2.65
C ALA A 209 -23.18 14.56 -1.49
N CYS A 210 -21.92 14.21 -1.81
CA CYS A 210 -20.88 14.02 -0.81
C CYS A 210 -20.56 15.31 -0.04
N ALA A 211 -20.50 16.44 -0.72
CA ALA A 211 -20.26 17.74 -0.07
C ALA A 211 -21.41 18.13 0.87
N GLU A 212 -22.65 17.86 0.47
CA GLU A 212 -23.84 18.11 1.30
C GLU A 212 -23.84 17.20 2.53
N MET A 213 -23.62 15.91 2.34
CA MET A 213 -23.51 14.93 3.43
C MET A 213 -22.39 15.32 4.42
N ALA A 214 -21.21 15.72 3.93
CA ALA A 214 -20.11 16.15 4.79
C ALA A 214 -20.52 17.36 5.63
N ARG A 215 -21.23 18.34 5.04
CA ARG A 215 -21.72 19.54 5.72
C ARG A 215 -22.77 19.20 6.79
N GLU A 216 -23.73 18.33 6.47
CA GLU A 216 -24.74 17.87 7.43
C GLU A 216 -24.14 17.14 8.61
N MET A 217 -23.11 16.32 8.37
CA MET A 217 -22.36 15.59 9.41
C MET A 217 -21.38 16.49 10.18
N GLY A 218 -21.20 17.75 9.79
CA GLY A 218 -20.21 18.66 10.35
C GLY A 218 -18.77 18.18 10.11
N LEU A 219 -18.51 17.51 8.97
CA LEU A 219 -17.18 17.08 8.57
C LEU A 219 -16.50 18.15 7.73
N HIS A 220 -15.20 18.34 7.96
CA HIS A 220 -14.35 19.18 7.13
C HIS A 220 -13.58 18.30 6.13
N ILE A 221 -13.78 18.56 4.84
CA ILE A 221 -12.99 17.90 3.79
C ILE A 221 -11.63 18.60 3.73
N ARG A 222 -10.58 17.86 4.05
CA ARG A 222 -9.22 18.38 4.21
C ARG A 222 -8.35 18.14 3.00
N VAL A 223 -8.40 16.93 2.45
CA VAL A 223 -7.57 16.48 1.35
C VAL A 223 -8.44 15.93 0.23
N GLY A 224 -8.09 16.28 -1.01
CA GLY A 224 -8.65 15.70 -2.22
C GLY A 224 -7.59 14.93 -3.00
N TYR A 225 -7.97 13.79 -3.55
CA TYR A 225 -7.11 12.98 -4.40
C TYR A 225 -7.88 12.47 -5.60
N ILE A 226 -7.46 12.84 -6.80
CA ILE A 226 -8.01 12.32 -8.07
C ILE A 226 -7.06 11.28 -8.62
N GLY A 227 -7.50 10.02 -8.64
CA GLY A 227 -6.70 8.89 -9.07
C GLY A 227 -7.52 7.81 -9.76
N GLY A 228 -7.07 6.56 -9.69
CA GLY A 228 -7.75 5.39 -10.24
C GLY A 228 -7.05 4.79 -11.43
N GLY A 229 -7.66 4.88 -12.62
CA GLY A 229 -7.03 4.46 -13.86
C GLY A 229 -5.97 5.46 -14.31
N THR A 230 -6.40 6.50 -15.02
CA THR A 230 -5.52 7.58 -15.46
C THR A 230 -6.34 8.86 -15.60
N PRO A 231 -6.40 9.73 -14.59
CA PRO A 231 -7.19 10.97 -14.65
C PRO A 231 -6.84 11.85 -15.85
N SER A 232 -5.56 11.89 -16.23
CA SER A 232 -5.07 12.62 -17.40
C SER A 232 -5.49 12.02 -18.75
N SER A 233 -6.17 10.85 -18.77
CA SER A 233 -6.82 10.33 -19.97
C SER A 233 -8.05 11.13 -20.39
N LEU A 234 -8.65 11.89 -19.47
CA LEU A 234 -9.69 12.85 -19.78
C LEU A 234 -9.14 13.98 -20.67
N THR A 235 -9.98 14.51 -21.54
CA THR A 235 -9.63 15.72 -22.29
C THR A 235 -9.45 16.91 -21.35
N THR A 236 -8.66 17.91 -21.77
CA THR A 236 -8.45 19.11 -20.94
C THR A 236 -9.77 19.77 -20.49
N PRO A 237 -10.79 19.98 -21.36
CA PRO A 237 -12.08 20.54 -20.91
C PRO A 237 -12.85 19.64 -19.93
N GLN A 238 -12.74 18.32 -20.06
CA GLN A 238 -13.39 17.38 -19.13
C GLN A 238 -12.76 17.43 -17.73
N LEU A 239 -11.43 17.44 -17.70
CA LEU A 239 -10.69 17.51 -16.44
C LEU A 239 -10.86 18.89 -15.78
N ASP A 240 -10.83 19.98 -16.54
CA ASP A 240 -11.10 21.35 -16.09
C ASP A 240 -12.49 21.45 -15.43
N ARG A 241 -13.54 20.94 -16.08
CA ARG A 241 -14.89 20.88 -15.54
C ARG A 241 -14.96 20.12 -14.23
N LEU A 242 -14.27 18.99 -14.11
CA LEU A 242 -14.20 18.20 -12.88
C LEU A 242 -13.52 18.98 -11.75
N LEU A 243 -12.37 19.59 -12.03
CA LEU A 243 -11.62 20.38 -11.04
C LEU A 243 -12.40 21.59 -10.55
N ALA A 244 -13.01 22.36 -11.46
CA ALA A 244 -13.86 23.48 -11.11
C ALA A 244 -15.06 23.06 -10.24
N HIS A 245 -15.58 21.85 -10.46
CA HIS A 245 -16.68 21.31 -9.66
C HIS A 245 -16.23 20.91 -8.25
N VAL A 246 -15.08 20.24 -8.14
CA VAL A 246 -14.46 19.91 -6.84
C VAL A 246 -14.19 21.18 -6.04
N GLU A 247 -13.58 22.18 -6.66
CA GLU A 247 -13.28 23.46 -6.02
C GLU A 247 -14.54 24.17 -5.50
N ARG A 248 -15.61 24.17 -6.30
CA ARG A 248 -16.89 24.77 -5.93
C ARG A 248 -17.53 24.10 -4.72
N HIS A 249 -17.49 22.78 -4.63
CA HIS A 249 -18.23 22.01 -3.63
C HIS A 249 -17.44 21.68 -2.37
N PHE A 250 -16.12 21.45 -2.50
CA PHE A 250 -15.25 21.13 -1.36
C PHE A 250 -14.47 22.34 -0.83
N GLY A 251 -14.36 23.42 -1.63
CA GLY A 251 -13.61 24.62 -1.25
C GLY A 251 -12.11 24.42 -1.26
N ALA A 252 -11.41 25.19 -0.42
CA ALA A 252 -9.95 25.10 -0.30
C ALA A 252 -9.54 23.83 0.44
N LEU A 253 -8.74 23.00 -0.22
CA LEU A 253 -8.18 21.77 0.32
C LEU A 253 -6.74 22.04 0.81
N ALA A 254 -6.36 21.45 1.93
CA ALA A 254 -5.00 21.56 2.45
C ALA A 254 -3.97 20.87 1.54
N GLU A 255 -4.39 19.76 0.89
CA GLU A 255 -3.67 19.08 -0.17
C GLU A 255 -4.66 18.63 -1.24
N PHE A 256 -4.34 18.88 -2.50
CA PHE A 256 -5.11 18.41 -3.62
C PHE A 256 -4.19 17.78 -4.66
N THR A 257 -4.24 16.46 -4.74
CA THR A 257 -3.41 15.68 -5.63
C THR A 257 -4.18 15.24 -6.87
N VAL A 258 -3.56 15.35 -8.04
CA VAL A 258 -4.07 14.78 -9.29
C VAL A 258 -3.04 13.83 -9.88
N GLU A 259 -3.41 12.57 -10.09
CA GLU A 259 -2.59 11.64 -10.86
C GLU A 259 -2.53 12.03 -12.33
N ALA A 260 -1.46 12.71 -12.70
CA ALA A 260 -1.07 12.94 -14.08
C ALA A 260 -0.28 11.74 -14.62
N GLY A 261 -0.62 10.55 -14.17
CA GLY A 261 0.15 9.32 -14.04
C GLY A 261 0.84 8.78 -15.29
N ARG A 262 0.47 9.22 -16.50
CA ARG A 262 1.06 8.72 -17.74
C ARG A 262 1.67 9.87 -18.54
N PRO A 263 3.00 9.87 -18.75
CA PRO A 263 3.68 10.91 -19.55
C PRO A 263 3.07 11.12 -20.94
N ASP A 264 2.61 10.04 -21.57
CA ASP A 264 1.97 10.06 -22.90
C ASP A 264 0.59 10.75 -22.95
N THR A 265 0.01 11.09 -21.79
CA THR A 265 -1.28 11.81 -21.68
C THR A 265 -1.13 13.29 -21.30
N LEU A 266 0.10 13.75 -21.13
CA LEU A 266 0.43 15.10 -20.69
C LEU A 266 0.92 15.98 -21.84
N ASP A 267 0.43 17.20 -21.84
CA ASP A 267 0.93 18.30 -22.68
C ASP A 267 0.95 19.60 -21.88
N ALA A 268 1.55 20.65 -22.48
CA ALA A 268 1.67 21.95 -21.84
C ALA A 268 0.30 22.61 -21.54
N GLN A 269 -0.72 22.36 -22.35
CA GLN A 269 -2.04 22.91 -22.16
C GLN A 269 -2.70 22.28 -20.90
N LYS A 270 -2.66 20.96 -20.81
CA LYS A 270 -3.24 20.23 -19.69
C LYS A 270 -2.52 20.55 -18.37
N LEU A 271 -1.18 20.61 -18.38
CA LEU A 271 -0.41 20.98 -17.20
C LEU A 271 -0.69 22.43 -16.73
N ARG A 272 -0.80 23.39 -17.65
CA ARG A 272 -1.18 24.77 -17.30
C ARG A 272 -2.59 24.80 -16.72
N MET A 273 -3.55 24.13 -17.34
CA MET A 273 -4.92 24.04 -16.81
C MET A 273 -4.92 23.43 -15.38
N LEU A 274 -4.16 22.36 -15.11
CA LEU A 274 -4.01 21.80 -13.76
C LEU A 274 -3.42 22.83 -12.77
N ARG A 275 -2.48 23.67 -13.24
CA ARG A 275 -1.83 24.69 -12.41
C ARG A 275 -2.74 25.89 -12.13
N ASP A 276 -3.69 26.17 -13.03
CA ASP A 276 -4.69 27.25 -12.86
C ASP A 276 -5.75 26.91 -11.78
N HIS A 277 -5.89 25.62 -11.44
CA HIS A 277 -6.66 25.13 -10.30
C HIS A 277 -5.79 25.00 -9.04
N PRO A 278 -6.39 24.92 -7.83
CA PRO A 278 -5.65 24.79 -6.58
C PRO A 278 -5.06 23.37 -6.36
N VAL A 279 -4.56 22.76 -7.44
CA VAL A 279 -3.85 21.48 -7.39
C VAL A 279 -2.48 21.72 -6.76
N THR A 280 -2.24 21.11 -5.60
CA THR A 280 -0.99 21.28 -4.86
C THR A 280 0.07 20.27 -5.25
N ARG A 281 -0.34 19.07 -5.70
CA ARG A 281 0.55 17.97 -6.08
C ARG A 281 0.07 17.29 -7.35
N ILE A 282 1.00 16.90 -8.20
CA ILE A 282 0.74 15.98 -9.32
C ILE A 282 1.61 14.72 -9.18
N SER A 283 1.14 13.61 -9.76
CA SER A 283 1.91 12.38 -9.82
C SER A 283 2.25 12.04 -11.26
N ILE A 284 3.54 11.94 -11.58
CA ILE A 284 4.04 11.50 -12.89
C ILE A 284 4.69 10.13 -12.69
N ASN A 285 4.09 9.06 -13.23
CA ASN A 285 4.39 7.68 -12.82
C ASN A 285 5.17 6.92 -13.91
N PRO A 286 6.53 6.90 -13.86
CA PRO A 286 7.34 6.14 -14.80
C PRO A 286 7.12 4.63 -14.68
N GLN A 287 6.94 4.11 -13.48
CA GLN A 287 6.96 2.70 -13.08
C GLN A 287 8.36 2.07 -13.17
N THR A 288 9.11 2.35 -14.21
CA THR A 288 10.52 2.06 -14.42
C THR A 288 11.09 3.02 -15.48
N MET A 289 12.41 3.20 -15.49
CA MET A 289 13.11 3.96 -16.51
C MET A 289 13.77 3.03 -17.56
N ASN A 290 13.29 1.79 -17.66
CA ASN A 290 13.73 0.81 -18.65
C ASN A 290 12.68 0.65 -19.77
N ASP A 291 12.99 1.10 -20.98
CA ASP A 291 12.05 1.10 -22.11
C ASP A 291 11.61 -0.33 -22.53
N ALA A 292 12.48 -1.33 -22.40
CA ALA A 292 12.13 -2.71 -22.70
C ALA A 292 11.09 -3.25 -21.71
N THR A 293 11.26 -2.94 -20.42
CA THR A 293 10.30 -3.28 -19.38
C THR A 293 8.98 -2.51 -19.54
N LEU A 294 9.03 -1.20 -19.86
CA LEU A 294 7.83 -0.40 -20.18
C LEU A 294 7.01 -1.03 -21.30
N THR A 295 7.65 -1.42 -22.38
CA THR A 295 7.00 -2.11 -23.51
C THR A 295 6.37 -3.43 -23.04
N ARG A 296 7.10 -4.21 -22.24
CA ARG A 296 6.63 -5.52 -21.75
C ARG A 296 5.39 -5.42 -20.87
N ILE A 297 5.28 -4.37 -20.06
CA ILE A 297 4.13 -4.14 -19.17
C ILE A 297 2.97 -3.38 -19.83
N GLY A 298 3.06 -3.07 -21.14
CA GLY A 298 2.00 -2.40 -21.90
C GLY A 298 1.92 -0.89 -21.66
N ARG A 299 3.06 -0.25 -21.33
CA ARG A 299 3.18 1.21 -21.26
C ARG A 299 3.60 1.78 -22.61
N ALA A 300 2.89 2.81 -23.09
CA ALA A 300 3.16 3.42 -24.40
C ALA A 300 4.25 4.51 -24.37
N HIS A 301 4.63 4.99 -23.17
CA HIS A 301 5.68 6.01 -23.02
C HIS A 301 7.07 5.42 -22.87
N THR A 302 8.08 6.25 -23.04
CA THR A 302 9.50 5.94 -22.83
C THR A 302 10.05 6.65 -21.60
N ALA A 303 11.22 6.20 -21.11
CA ALA A 303 11.97 6.89 -20.06
C ALA A 303 12.26 8.37 -20.41
N LYS A 304 12.60 8.64 -21.68
CA LYS A 304 12.81 10.01 -22.16
C LYS A 304 11.55 10.86 -22.03
N GLN A 305 10.39 10.35 -22.44
CA GLN A 305 9.13 11.07 -22.31
C GLN A 305 8.75 11.33 -20.83
N THR A 306 9.14 10.46 -19.93
CA THR A 306 8.97 10.69 -18.49
C THR A 306 9.78 11.91 -18.03
N VAL A 307 11.06 12.00 -18.44
CA VAL A 307 11.91 13.14 -18.10
C VAL A 307 11.33 14.43 -18.70
N GLU A 308 10.95 14.41 -19.99
CA GLU A 308 10.37 15.56 -20.67
C GLU A 308 9.08 16.04 -20.00
N ALA A 309 8.19 15.13 -19.58
CA ALA A 309 6.96 15.47 -18.88
C ALA A 309 7.24 16.08 -17.49
N TYR A 310 8.22 15.53 -16.78
CA TYR A 310 8.67 16.05 -15.49
C TYR A 310 9.26 17.46 -15.62
N GLU A 311 10.19 17.69 -16.54
CA GLU A 311 10.81 18.98 -16.78
C GLU A 311 9.78 20.03 -17.23
N LEU A 312 8.83 19.63 -18.08
CA LEU A 312 7.73 20.49 -18.49
C LEU A 312 6.85 20.89 -17.31
N ALA A 313 6.49 19.95 -16.42
CA ALA A 313 5.71 20.23 -15.23
C ALA A 313 6.46 21.21 -14.29
N ARG A 314 7.76 21.02 -14.10
CA ARG A 314 8.62 21.95 -13.33
C ARG A 314 8.64 23.33 -13.96
N SER A 315 8.81 23.44 -15.29
CA SER A 315 8.84 24.73 -15.99
C SER A 315 7.52 25.50 -15.89
N ILE A 316 6.39 24.81 -15.70
CA ILE A 316 5.07 25.40 -15.50
C ILE A 316 4.86 25.84 -14.05
N GLY A 317 5.69 25.36 -13.12
CA GLY A 317 5.68 25.81 -11.71
C GLY A 317 5.07 24.79 -10.75
N PHE A 318 5.06 23.50 -11.06
CA PHE A 318 4.76 22.48 -10.05
C PHE A 318 5.95 22.26 -9.13
N ASP A 319 5.76 22.51 -7.86
CA ASP A 319 6.78 22.40 -6.81
C ASP A 319 6.67 21.08 -6.03
N ASP A 320 5.55 20.36 -6.13
CA ASP A 320 5.34 19.07 -5.49
C ASP A 320 4.94 18.02 -6.55
N ILE A 321 5.92 17.21 -6.94
CA ILE A 321 5.74 16.13 -7.93
C ILE A 321 6.11 14.82 -7.26
N ASN A 322 5.16 13.87 -7.27
CA ASN A 322 5.39 12.49 -6.89
C ASN A 322 5.72 11.65 -8.12
N MET A 323 6.60 10.67 -7.97
CA MET A 323 6.94 9.71 -9.02
C MET A 323 6.81 8.28 -8.48
N ASP A 324 5.95 7.46 -9.12
CA ASP A 324 5.75 6.07 -8.72
C ASP A 324 6.63 5.13 -9.55
N ILE A 325 7.26 4.18 -8.87
CA ILE A 325 7.99 3.06 -9.46
C ILE A 325 7.55 1.73 -8.87
N ILE A 326 7.76 0.65 -9.62
CA ILE A 326 7.39 -0.70 -9.19
C ILE A 326 8.64 -1.57 -9.17
N ALA A 327 8.94 -2.14 -7.98
CA ALA A 327 9.96 -3.16 -7.83
C ALA A 327 9.40 -4.55 -8.18
N GLY A 328 10.17 -5.34 -8.93
CA GLY A 328 9.81 -6.71 -9.30
C GLY A 328 8.96 -6.81 -10.56
N LEU A 329 9.03 -5.83 -11.47
CA LEU A 329 8.39 -5.90 -12.78
C LEU A 329 8.98 -7.05 -13.62
N PRO A 330 8.17 -7.69 -14.50
CA PRO A 330 8.67 -8.70 -15.42
C PRO A 330 9.83 -8.16 -16.28
N THR A 331 10.91 -8.92 -16.40
CA THR A 331 12.16 -8.55 -17.10
C THR A 331 13.03 -7.50 -16.41
N ASP A 332 12.58 -6.93 -15.30
CA ASP A 332 13.41 -6.02 -14.51
C ASP A 332 14.43 -6.82 -13.68
N THR A 333 15.60 -6.24 -13.47
CA THR A 333 16.68 -6.81 -12.68
C THR A 333 17.08 -5.83 -11.59
N LEU A 334 17.79 -6.29 -10.55
CA LEU A 334 18.27 -5.38 -9.52
C LEU A 334 19.09 -4.21 -10.10
N PRO A 335 20.07 -4.42 -11.01
CA PRO A 335 20.79 -3.29 -11.62
C PRO A 335 19.90 -2.34 -12.41
N SER A 336 18.88 -2.83 -13.11
CA SER A 336 17.96 -1.98 -13.88
C SER A 336 17.02 -1.19 -12.95
N PHE A 337 16.62 -1.76 -11.83
CA PHE A 337 15.87 -1.06 -10.80
C PHE A 337 16.72 0.03 -10.11
N GLU A 338 17.98 -0.28 -9.78
CA GLU A 338 18.95 0.68 -9.23
C GLU A 338 19.13 1.87 -10.18
N GLN A 339 19.33 1.63 -11.48
CA GLN A 339 19.39 2.69 -12.49
C GLN A 339 18.11 3.54 -12.55
N THR A 340 16.94 2.92 -12.37
CA THR A 340 15.67 3.65 -12.29
C THR A 340 15.66 4.59 -11.09
N VAL A 341 16.06 4.10 -9.91
CA VAL A 341 16.15 4.92 -8.70
C VAL A 341 17.15 6.07 -8.86
N GLU A 342 18.35 5.80 -9.40
CA GLU A 342 19.37 6.82 -9.67
C GLU A 342 18.83 7.94 -10.57
N LYS A 343 18.17 7.60 -11.66
CA LYS A 343 17.56 8.60 -12.56
C LYS A 343 16.48 9.44 -11.88
N LEU A 344 15.66 8.85 -11.01
CA LEU A 344 14.68 9.60 -10.25
C LEU A 344 15.34 10.54 -9.22
N LEU A 345 16.41 10.08 -8.57
CA LEU A 345 17.18 10.93 -7.65
C LEU A 345 17.86 12.12 -8.34
N GLU A 346 18.28 11.95 -9.61
CA GLU A 346 18.78 13.05 -10.43
C GLU A 346 17.71 14.11 -10.73
N LEU A 347 16.47 13.67 -10.99
CA LEU A 347 15.32 14.55 -11.23
C LEU A 347 14.89 15.30 -9.95
N ARG A 348 15.14 14.75 -8.76
CA ARG A 348 14.78 15.32 -7.46
C ARG A 348 13.29 15.63 -7.32
N PRO A 349 12.39 14.66 -7.48
CA PRO A 349 11.00 14.86 -7.12
C PRO A 349 10.88 15.00 -5.59
N GLU A 350 9.83 15.65 -5.10
CA GLU A 350 9.55 15.81 -3.68
C GLU A 350 9.15 14.48 -3.03
N ASN A 351 8.60 13.56 -3.84
CA ASN A 351 8.19 12.25 -3.34
C ASN A 351 8.47 11.16 -4.38
N ILE A 352 8.93 10.01 -3.91
CA ILE A 352 9.06 8.77 -4.68
C ILE A 352 8.27 7.69 -3.96
N THR A 353 7.30 7.11 -4.67
CA THR A 353 6.54 5.97 -4.16
C THR A 353 7.06 4.69 -4.80
N VAL A 354 7.46 3.73 -3.99
CA VAL A 354 7.92 2.42 -4.46
C VAL A 354 6.86 1.37 -4.13
N HIS A 355 6.26 0.80 -5.16
CA HIS A 355 5.37 -0.35 -5.03
C HIS A 355 6.13 -1.65 -5.26
N THR A 356 5.77 -2.71 -4.54
CA THR A 356 6.26 -4.06 -4.83
C THR A 356 5.21 -4.81 -5.62
N LEU A 357 5.57 -5.34 -6.78
CA LEU A 357 4.68 -6.19 -7.55
C LEU A 357 4.47 -7.50 -6.78
N SER A 358 3.21 -7.81 -6.52
CA SER A 358 2.79 -9.10 -5.95
C SER A 358 1.95 -9.83 -7.00
N VAL A 359 2.40 -10.99 -7.44
CA VAL A 359 1.72 -11.89 -8.40
C VAL A 359 1.49 -13.25 -7.80
#